data_1b5f638a88e2deceb441c9f7c0ce027a
#
_entry.id   1b5f638a88e2deceb441c9f7c0ce027a
#
_cell.length_a   1.000
_cell.length_b   1.000
_cell.length_c   1.000
_cell.angle_alpha   90.00
_cell.angle_beta   90.00
_cell.angle_gamma   90.00
#
_symmetry.space_group_name_H-M   'P 1'
#
loop_
_entity.id
_entity.type
_entity.pdbx_description
1 polymer ?
#
loop_
_entity_poly.entity_id
_entity_poly.type
_entity_poly.pdbx_seq_one_letter_code
_entity_poly.pdbx_strand_id
1 'polypeptide(L)'
;MSWILEIKDKSGRNIHLSKERWSHIQKHPDMSDKIEQIKETLTNPQAITEFDYDPHVRFYFRYYKDRKEYLFVSVKYLNGEGYVITSFHTDKIK
;
A
#
# COMPACT_ATOMS: atom_id res chain seq x y z
N MET A 1 1.78 19.20 8.15
CA MET A 1 1.26 17.85 8.39
C MET A 1 2.39 16.85 8.19
N SER A 2 2.57 15.93 9.12
CA SER A 2 3.62 14.93 8.99
C SER A 2 3.06 13.62 8.46
N TRP A 3 3.84 12.96 7.60
CA TRP A 3 3.51 11.67 7.04
C TRP A 3 4.39 10.61 7.70
N ILE A 4 3.84 9.42 7.95
CA ILE A 4 4.63 8.27 8.40
C ILE A 4 5.57 7.83 7.27
N LEU A 5 5.06 7.89 6.04
CA LEU A 5 5.81 7.49 4.86
C LEU A 5 5.41 8.41 3.71
N GLU A 6 6.41 8.84 2.94
CA GLU A 6 6.18 9.58 1.70
C GLU A 6 7.19 9.07 0.70
N ILE A 7 6.72 8.46 -0.39
CA ILE A 7 7.57 7.86 -1.41
C ILE A 7 7.03 8.18 -2.79
N LYS A 8 7.86 7.99 -3.81
CA LYS A 8 7.42 8.13 -5.19
C LYS A 8 7.11 6.77 -5.79
N ASP A 9 5.99 6.67 -6.52
CA ASP A 9 5.70 5.49 -7.32
C ASP A 9 6.53 5.52 -8.62
N LYS A 10 6.38 4.50 -9.46
CA LYS A 10 7.14 4.40 -10.71
C LYS A 10 6.83 5.53 -11.70
N SER A 11 5.66 6.16 -11.58
CA SER A 11 5.28 7.28 -12.44
C SER A 11 5.81 8.63 -11.94
N GLY A 12 6.41 8.66 -10.76
CA GLY A 12 6.92 9.88 -10.15
C GLY A 12 5.92 10.61 -9.27
N ARG A 13 4.73 10.05 -9.04
CA ARG A 13 3.75 10.64 -8.13
C ARG A 13 4.09 10.29 -6.70
N ASN A 14 3.90 11.25 -5.79
CA ASN A 14 4.11 11.02 -4.37
C ASN A 14 2.97 10.20 -3.78
N ILE A 15 3.32 9.19 -2.98
CA ILE A 15 2.37 8.40 -2.23
C ILE A 15 2.61 8.67 -0.75
N HIS A 16 1.54 8.97 -0.03
CA HIS A 16 1.57 9.37 1.38
C HIS A 16 0.87 8.34 2.26
N LEU A 17 1.46 8.07 3.42
CA LEU A 17 0.81 7.28 4.47
C LEU A 17 0.68 8.15 5.71
N SER A 18 -0.56 8.47 6.09
CA SER A 18 -0.83 9.32 7.26
C SER A 18 -0.70 8.52 8.55
N LYS A 19 -0.50 9.24 9.66
CA LYS A 19 -0.47 8.63 11.00
C LYS A 19 -1.76 7.91 11.32
N GLU A 20 -2.90 8.49 10.92
CA GLU A 20 -4.21 7.89 11.16
C GLU A 20 -4.37 6.56 10.44
N ARG A 21 -3.98 6.52 9.16
CA ARG A 21 -4.07 5.30 8.37
C ARG A 21 -3.10 4.24 8.89
N TRP A 22 -1.89 4.65 9.25
CA TRP A 22 -0.92 3.72 9.82
C TRP A 22 -1.42 3.12 11.13
N SER A 23 -1.99 3.95 12.01
CA SER A 23 -2.59 3.49 13.25
C SER A 23 -3.70 2.48 12.99
N HIS A 24 -4.53 2.72 11.98
CA HIS A 24 -5.60 1.82 11.58
C HIS A 24 -5.07 0.49 11.04
N ILE A 25 -4.05 0.54 10.19
CA ILE A 25 -3.40 -0.65 9.62
C ILE A 25 -2.80 -1.52 10.73
N GLN A 26 -2.18 -0.90 11.73
CA GLN A 26 -1.53 -1.60 12.84
C GLN A 26 -2.51 -2.33 13.77
N LYS A 27 -3.82 -2.11 13.64
CA LYS A 27 -4.81 -2.89 14.37
C LYS A 27 -4.80 -4.36 13.96
N HIS A 28 -4.25 -4.67 12.78
CA HIS A 28 -3.93 -6.05 12.41
C HIS A 28 -2.55 -6.36 13.00
N PRO A 29 -2.44 -7.29 13.96
CA PRO A 29 -1.17 -7.53 14.67
C PRO A 29 0.01 -7.88 13.75
N ASP A 30 -0.25 -8.56 12.64
CA ASP A 30 0.78 -8.94 11.68
C ASP A 30 1.31 -7.76 10.87
N MET A 31 0.68 -6.58 10.97
CA MET A 31 1.10 -5.38 10.25
C MET A 31 1.88 -4.39 11.13
N SER A 32 2.04 -4.67 12.42
CA SER A 32 2.58 -3.69 13.37
C SER A 32 4.00 -3.23 13.06
N ASP A 33 4.79 -4.02 12.35
CA ASP A 33 6.18 -3.72 12.01
C ASP A 33 6.46 -3.76 10.50
N LYS A 34 5.44 -3.54 9.68
CA LYS A 34 5.53 -3.77 8.23
C LYS A 34 5.70 -2.50 7.39
N ILE A 35 6.17 -1.40 7.98
CA ILE A 35 6.32 -0.14 7.24
C ILE A 35 7.29 -0.28 6.05
N GLU A 36 8.40 -1.00 6.23
CA GLU A 36 9.37 -1.20 5.15
C GLU A 36 8.81 -2.08 4.04
N GLN A 37 8.00 -3.09 4.40
CA GLN A 37 7.35 -3.95 3.42
C GLN A 37 6.27 -3.21 2.63
N ILE A 38 5.56 -2.29 3.28
CA ILE A 38 4.61 -1.40 2.58
C ILE A 38 5.37 -0.57 1.55
N LYS A 39 6.48 0.03 1.96
CA LYS A 39 7.33 0.83 1.08
C LYS A 39 7.81 0.00 -0.11
N GLU A 40 8.32 -1.20 0.15
CA GLU A 40 8.80 -2.09 -0.90
C GLU A 40 7.68 -2.48 -1.87
N THR A 41 6.50 -2.78 -1.36
CA THR A 41 5.35 -3.14 -2.18
C THR A 41 4.96 -2.00 -3.12
N LEU A 42 5.03 -0.76 -2.64
CA LEU A 42 4.67 0.42 -3.44
C LEU A 42 5.75 0.79 -4.46
N THR A 43 7.02 0.57 -4.14
CA THR A 43 8.12 0.93 -5.04
C THR A 43 8.51 -0.19 -6.00
N ASN A 44 8.26 -1.44 -5.62
CA ASN A 44 8.65 -2.61 -6.42
C ASN A 44 7.57 -3.69 -6.37
N PRO A 45 6.36 -3.40 -6.86
CA PRO A 45 5.27 -4.37 -6.83
C PRO A 45 5.46 -5.46 -7.87
N GLN A 46 4.90 -6.64 -7.62
CA GLN A 46 4.82 -7.72 -8.59
C GLN A 46 3.58 -7.59 -9.46
N ALA A 47 2.53 -6.96 -8.92
CA ALA A 47 1.31 -6.71 -9.67
C ALA A 47 0.66 -5.42 -9.18
N ILE A 48 0.04 -4.70 -10.10
CA ILE A 48 -0.79 -3.54 -9.82
C ILE A 48 -2.11 -3.77 -10.53
N THR A 49 -3.22 -3.72 -9.80
CA THR A 49 -4.55 -3.87 -10.39
C THR A 49 -5.40 -2.64 -10.14
N GLU A 50 -6.45 -2.48 -10.92
CA GLU A 50 -7.38 -1.39 -10.77
C GLU A 50 -8.61 -1.85 -9.99
N PHE A 51 -9.22 -0.93 -9.24
CA PHE A 51 -10.46 -1.23 -8.54
C PHE A 51 -11.63 -0.90 -9.46
N ASP A 52 -12.50 -1.88 -9.71
CA ASP A 52 -13.62 -1.71 -10.66
C ASP A 52 -14.61 -0.63 -10.26
N TYR A 53 -14.72 -0.37 -8.95
CA TYR A 53 -15.70 0.57 -8.43
C TYR A 53 -15.16 2.00 -8.22
N ASP A 54 -13.85 2.20 -8.39
CA ASP A 54 -13.25 3.53 -8.25
C ASP A 54 -11.99 3.63 -9.13
N PRO A 55 -12.03 4.39 -10.23
CA PRO A 55 -10.90 4.48 -11.16
C PRO A 55 -9.68 5.19 -10.55
N HIS A 56 -9.83 5.86 -9.41
CA HIS A 56 -8.72 6.52 -8.74
C HIS A 56 -7.96 5.60 -7.80
N VAL A 57 -8.44 4.37 -7.59
CA VAL A 57 -7.82 3.42 -6.66
C VAL A 57 -6.99 2.39 -7.43
N ARG A 58 -5.78 2.13 -6.91
CA ARG A 58 -4.90 1.07 -7.41
C ARG A 58 -4.55 0.14 -6.27
N PHE A 59 -4.46 -1.15 -6.59
CA PHE A 59 -4.07 -2.20 -5.65
C PHE A 59 -2.68 -2.66 -6.00
N TYR A 60 -1.76 -2.62 -5.02
CA TYR A 60 -0.38 -3.03 -5.17
C TYR A 60 -0.17 -4.34 -4.42
N PHE A 61 0.55 -5.28 -5.04
CA PHE A 61 0.79 -6.61 -4.47
C PHE A 61 2.26 -6.97 -4.60
N ARG A 62 2.81 -7.51 -3.50
CA ARG A 62 4.13 -8.11 -3.51
C ARG A 62 4.12 -9.36 -2.66
N TYR A 63 4.69 -10.46 -3.20
CA TYR A 63 4.74 -11.74 -2.52
C TYR A 63 5.91 -11.81 -1.55
N TYR A 64 5.68 -12.34 -0.36
CA TYR A 64 6.70 -12.55 0.66
C TYR A 64 6.77 -14.02 1.02
N LYS A 65 7.91 -14.65 0.68
CA LYS A 65 8.12 -16.09 0.82
C LYS A 65 8.05 -16.56 2.27
N ASP A 66 8.54 -15.73 3.21
CA ASP A 66 8.55 -16.08 4.63
C ASP A 66 7.15 -16.25 5.19
N ARG A 67 6.17 -15.57 4.62
CA ARG A 67 4.78 -15.66 5.02
C ARG A 67 3.94 -16.53 4.07
N LYS A 68 4.44 -16.76 2.86
CA LYS A 68 3.70 -17.42 1.77
C LYS A 68 2.40 -16.68 1.45
N GLU A 69 2.44 -15.35 1.53
CA GLU A 69 1.32 -14.47 1.25
C GLU A 69 1.79 -13.23 0.52
N TYR A 70 0.86 -12.57 -0.16
CA TYR A 70 1.10 -11.25 -0.73
C TYR A 70 0.84 -10.19 0.32
N LEU A 71 1.63 -9.11 0.29
CA LEU A 71 1.24 -7.89 0.96
C LEU A 71 0.43 -7.05 -0.04
N PHE A 72 -0.75 -6.66 0.39
CA PHE A 72 -1.68 -5.83 -0.37
C PHE A 72 -1.62 -4.41 0.18
N VAL A 73 -1.52 -3.42 -0.72
CA VAL A 73 -1.62 -2.00 -0.34
C VAL A 73 -2.57 -1.33 -1.32
N SER A 74 -3.60 -0.68 -0.82
CA SER A 74 -4.49 0.10 -1.67
C SER A 74 -4.16 1.58 -1.56
N VAL A 75 -4.14 2.25 -2.71
CA VAL A 75 -3.77 3.66 -2.83
C VAL A 75 -4.84 4.38 -3.64
N LYS A 76 -5.31 5.50 -3.16
CA LYS A 76 -6.21 6.37 -3.90
C LYS A 76 -5.43 7.58 -4.42
N TYR A 77 -5.54 7.84 -5.71
CA TYR A 77 -4.85 8.96 -6.37
C TYR A 77 -5.82 10.11 -6.57
N LEU A 78 -5.48 11.27 -6.03
CA LEU A 78 -6.27 12.49 -6.15
C LEU A 78 -5.31 13.64 -6.47
N ASN A 79 -5.63 14.42 -7.50
CA ASN A 79 -4.85 15.59 -7.90
C ASN A 79 -3.37 15.28 -8.12
N GLY A 80 -3.09 14.08 -8.70
CA GLY A 80 -1.72 13.69 -9.01
C GLY A 80 -0.92 13.12 -7.84
N GLU A 81 -1.55 12.95 -6.66
CA GLU A 81 -0.89 12.36 -5.50
C GLU A 81 -1.64 11.15 -5.01
N GLY A 82 -0.92 10.22 -4.41
CA GLY A 82 -1.48 8.98 -3.88
C GLY A 82 -1.56 8.98 -2.36
N TYR A 83 -2.61 8.35 -1.83
CA TYR A 83 -2.84 8.24 -0.40
C TYR A 83 -3.14 6.79 -0.07
N VAL A 84 -2.33 6.19 0.81
CA VAL A 84 -2.56 4.82 1.25
C VAL A 84 -3.89 4.77 2.01
N ILE A 85 -4.75 3.83 1.63
CA ILE A 85 -6.04 3.63 2.28
C ILE A 85 -5.93 2.53 3.33
N THR A 86 -5.41 1.37 2.93
CA THR A 86 -5.24 0.24 3.83
C THR A 86 -4.15 -0.70 3.31
N SER A 87 -3.73 -1.62 4.18
CA SER A 87 -2.75 -2.65 3.83
C SER A 87 -2.99 -3.87 4.71
N PHE A 88 -2.87 -5.06 4.12
CA PHE A 88 -2.98 -6.32 4.86
C PHE A 88 -2.37 -7.44 4.02
N HIS A 89 -2.19 -8.62 4.64
CA HIS A 89 -1.73 -9.80 3.92
C HIS A 89 -2.90 -10.55 3.31
N THR A 90 -2.69 -11.10 2.12
CA THR A 90 -3.69 -11.88 1.40
C THR A 90 -3.00 -13.01 0.63
N ASP A 91 -3.71 -14.10 0.41
CA ASP A 91 -3.16 -15.23 -0.35
C ASP A 91 -3.38 -15.10 -1.85
N LYS A 92 -4.13 -14.11 -2.29
CA LYS A 92 -4.48 -13.95 -3.72
C LYS A 92 -4.35 -12.51 -4.19
N ILE A 93 -3.97 -12.36 -5.46
CA ILE A 93 -4.08 -11.09 -6.18
C ILE A 93 -5.53 -10.93 -6.62
N LYS A 94 -6.09 -9.77 -6.31
CA LYS A 94 -7.49 -9.46 -6.64
C LYS A 94 -7.61 -8.53 -7.83
#